data_302dcdf9731103fe4240d75ad491c00e
#
_entry.id   302dcdf9731103fe4240d75ad491c00e
#
_cell.length_a   1.000
_cell.length_b   1.000
_cell.length_c   1.000
_cell.angle_alpha   90.00
_cell.angle_beta   90.00
_cell.angle_gamma   90.00
#
_symmetry.space_group_name_H-M   'P 1'
#
loop_
_entity.id
_entity.type
_entity.pdbx_description
1 polymer ?
#
loop_
_entity_poly.entity_id
_entity_poly.type
_entity_poly.pdbx_seq_one_letter_code
_entity_poly.pdbx_strand_id
1 'polypeptide(L)'
;MIKRGYTAAKQQHLPLAVMTFNQHPRLVFRKLAYPETTYLSTLSQKEQLLEQLGVAILYVIDFTSAFASLTPATFVEQYIVGLNAQTVVAGFDYTFGNQPAHVIDLATYAHNRFQTLIVSRETDAALKISSSRIRTLFEHGDLQQANQLLGYVYTTTATVLPGSHVASELQVDPASRLPIAGQYNARLKFAGQWYRATITVPRIHTDQRIQLTSSEVPQPIFGETVILAWLNNLDQAEQLPVSSLGAYPTR
;
A
#
# COMPACT_ATOMS: atom_id res chain seq x y z
N MET A 1 13.36 4.21 -1.09
CA MET A 1 13.54 3.92 -2.53
C MET A 1 13.01 5.06 -3.40
N ILE A 2 11.71 5.38 -3.43
CA ILE A 2 11.13 6.44 -4.30
C ILE A 2 11.83 7.79 -4.14
N LYS A 3 12.06 8.28 -2.91
CA LYS A 3 12.79 9.53 -2.67
C LYS A 3 14.20 9.55 -3.26
N ARG A 4 14.91 8.42 -3.25
CA ARG A 4 16.25 8.31 -3.90
C ARG A 4 16.12 8.38 -5.42
N GLY A 5 15.11 7.71 -5.99
CA GLY A 5 14.80 7.82 -7.43
C GLY A 5 14.44 9.24 -7.83
N TYR A 6 13.62 9.93 -7.04
CA TYR A 6 13.26 11.33 -7.29
C TYR A 6 14.48 12.26 -7.29
N THR A 7 15.38 12.09 -6.32
CA THR A 7 16.62 12.88 -6.28
C THR A 7 17.49 12.65 -7.52
N ALA A 8 17.68 11.39 -7.92
CA ALA A 8 18.46 11.04 -9.10
C ALA A 8 17.83 11.58 -10.39
N ALA A 9 16.51 11.43 -10.56
CA ALA A 9 15.76 11.92 -11.71
C ALA A 9 15.87 13.46 -11.83
N LYS A 10 15.72 14.18 -10.70
CA LYS A 10 15.84 15.62 -10.65
C LYS A 10 17.24 16.12 -11.02
N GLN A 11 18.29 15.43 -10.55
CA GLN A 11 19.69 15.76 -10.89
C GLN A 11 19.99 15.57 -12.37
N GLN A 12 19.31 14.63 -13.02
CA GLN A 12 19.50 14.32 -14.44
C GLN A 12 18.49 15.04 -15.36
N HIS A 13 17.58 15.85 -14.81
CA HIS A 13 16.46 16.48 -15.51
C HIS A 13 15.57 15.47 -16.27
N LEU A 14 15.37 14.29 -15.68
CA LEU A 14 14.57 13.21 -16.24
C LEU A 14 13.29 13.00 -15.42
N PRO A 15 12.20 12.46 -16.02
CA PRO A 15 11.04 12.07 -15.27
C PRO A 15 11.33 10.84 -14.38
N LEU A 16 10.77 10.84 -13.16
CA LEU A 16 10.78 9.65 -12.34
C LEU A 16 9.68 8.70 -12.83
N ALA A 17 10.06 7.50 -13.22
CA ALA A 17 9.15 6.41 -13.53
C ALA A 17 9.17 5.34 -12.43
N VAL A 18 8.02 4.72 -12.17
CA VAL A 18 7.90 3.54 -11.31
C VAL A 18 7.25 2.42 -12.10
N MET A 19 7.80 1.22 -11.98
CA MET A 19 7.20 -0.01 -12.50
C MET A 19 6.56 -0.78 -11.35
N THR A 20 5.31 -1.18 -11.52
CA THR A 20 4.57 -2.01 -10.57
C THR A 20 3.76 -3.06 -11.30
N PHE A 21 3.18 -4.01 -10.55
CA PHE A 21 2.33 -5.05 -11.12
C PHE A 21 0.85 -4.77 -10.83
N ASN A 22 -0.02 -5.15 -11.77
CA ASN A 22 -1.47 -5.09 -11.61
C ASN A 22 -1.97 -6.05 -10.51
N GLN A 23 -1.28 -7.18 -10.32
CA GLN A 23 -1.62 -8.19 -9.32
C GLN A 23 -0.39 -8.74 -8.63
N HIS A 24 -0.61 -9.34 -7.44
CA HIS A 24 0.48 -9.98 -6.71
C HIS A 24 0.98 -11.23 -7.47
N PRO A 25 2.30 -11.41 -7.67
CA PRO A 25 2.86 -12.55 -8.41
C PRO A 25 2.34 -13.92 -7.96
N ARG A 26 2.09 -14.11 -6.66
CA ARG A 26 1.55 -15.38 -6.14
C ARG A 26 0.19 -15.77 -6.71
N LEU A 27 -0.65 -14.78 -7.11
CA LEU A 27 -1.97 -15.04 -7.68
C LEU A 27 -1.91 -15.75 -9.04
N VAL A 28 -0.79 -15.58 -9.77
CA VAL A 28 -0.58 -16.26 -11.07
C VAL A 28 -0.27 -17.75 -10.89
N PHE A 29 0.38 -18.10 -9.78
CA PHE A 29 0.87 -19.47 -9.55
C PHE A 29 0.04 -20.26 -8.55
N ARG A 30 -0.83 -19.63 -7.76
CA ARG A 30 -1.64 -20.27 -6.72
C ARG A 30 -3.03 -19.66 -6.66
N LYS A 31 -4.03 -20.51 -6.40
CA LYS A 31 -5.33 -20.02 -5.94
C LYS A 31 -5.16 -19.57 -4.49
N LEU A 32 -5.22 -18.28 -4.27
CA LEU A 32 -5.18 -17.69 -2.93
C LEU A 32 -6.61 -17.39 -2.47
N ALA A 33 -6.83 -17.50 -1.15
CA ALA A 33 -8.09 -17.13 -0.51
C ALA A 33 -7.89 -15.87 0.35
N TYR A 34 -8.99 -15.25 0.79
CA TYR A 34 -8.94 -14.20 1.79
C TYR A 34 -8.23 -14.73 3.06
N PRO A 35 -7.34 -13.98 3.70
CA PRO A 35 -6.96 -12.59 3.41
C PRO A 35 -5.73 -12.44 2.49
N GLU A 36 -5.22 -13.51 1.90
CA GLU A 36 -4.00 -13.46 1.06
C GLU A 36 -4.20 -12.71 -0.26
N THR A 37 -5.44 -12.59 -0.72
CA THR A 37 -5.82 -11.84 -1.93
C THR A 37 -5.87 -10.33 -1.72
N THR A 38 -5.74 -9.85 -0.47
CA THR A 38 -5.87 -8.43 -0.12
C THR A 38 -4.53 -7.70 -0.14
N TYR A 39 -4.61 -6.39 -0.40
CA TYR A 39 -3.46 -5.49 -0.51
C TYR A 39 -3.43 -4.50 0.65
N LEU A 40 -2.22 -4.13 1.07
CA LEU A 40 -1.98 -2.99 1.96
C LEU A 40 -2.15 -1.64 1.24
N SER A 41 -2.06 -1.65 -0.08
CA SER A 41 -2.41 -0.51 -0.94
C SER A 41 -2.96 -1.07 -2.23
N THR A 42 -4.18 -0.70 -2.59
CA THR A 42 -4.75 -0.99 -3.90
C THR A 42 -3.96 -0.26 -4.99
N LEU A 43 -4.18 -0.61 -6.25
CA LEU A 43 -3.47 0.06 -7.36
C LEU A 43 -3.78 1.57 -7.35
N SER A 44 -5.06 1.95 -7.22
CA SER A 44 -5.48 3.35 -7.17
C SER A 44 -4.84 4.13 -6.02
N GLN A 45 -4.78 3.54 -4.80
CA GLN A 45 -4.09 4.15 -3.67
C GLN A 45 -2.58 4.31 -3.92
N LYS A 46 -1.97 3.30 -4.56
CA LYS A 46 -0.56 3.33 -4.92
C LYS A 46 -0.28 4.45 -5.93
N GLU A 47 -1.13 4.63 -6.93
CA GLU A 47 -1.06 5.73 -7.91
C GLU A 47 -1.06 7.08 -7.21
N GLN A 48 -2.02 7.34 -6.34
CA GLN A 48 -2.13 8.59 -5.58
C GLN A 48 -0.89 8.85 -4.69
N LEU A 49 -0.40 7.83 -3.99
CA LEU A 49 0.78 7.96 -3.15
C LEU A 49 2.05 8.22 -3.97
N LEU A 50 2.19 7.58 -5.12
CA LEU A 50 3.34 7.77 -6.01
C LEU A 50 3.33 9.15 -6.66
N GLU A 51 2.17 9.65 -7.07
CA GLU A 51 2.00 11.02 -7.58
C GLU A 51 2.44 12.05 -6.54
N GLN A 52 2.00 11.93 -5.28
CA GLN A 52 2.42 12.80 -4.18
C GLN A 52 3.93 12.75 -3.91
N LEU A 53 4.59 11.65 -4.25
CA LEU A 53 6.04 11.48 -4.15
C LEU A 53 6.81 11.96 -5.40
N GLY A 54 6.12 12.58 -6.36
CA GLY A 54 6.71 13.17 -7.56
C GLY A 54 7.01 12.15 -8.67
N VAL A 55 6.33 11.01 -8.67
CA VAL A 55 6.39 10.05 -9.79
C VAL A 55 5.61 10.62 -10.96
N ALA A 56 6.26 10.76 -12.10
CA ALA A 56 5.68 11.29 -13.32
C ALA A 56 5.06 10.21 -14.21
N ILE A 57 5.58 9.00 -14.16
CA ILE A 57 5.14 7.88 -15.00
C ILE A 57 4.98 6.63 -14.13
N LEU A 58 3.83 5.98 -14.23
CA LEU A 58 3.59 4.67 -13.61
C LEU A 58 3.36 3.61 -14.69
N TYR A 59 4.29 2.67 -14.81
CA TYR A 59 4.12 1.48 -15.63
C TYR A 59 3.45 0.39 -14.83
N VAL A 60 2.22 0.04 -15.17
CA VAL A 60 1.49 -1.09 -14.58
C VAL A 60 1.65 -2.29 -15.48
N ILE A 61 2.44 -3.24 -15.06
CA ILE A 61 2.75 -4.45 -15.84
C ILE A 61 1.78 -5.55 -15.47
N ASP A 62 1.18 -6.18 -16.48
CA ASP A 62 0.39 -7.39 -16.30
C ASP A 62 1.31 -8.56 -15.93
N PHE A 63 1.25 -8.96 -14.64
CA PHE A 63 2.04 -10.11 -14.18
C PHE A 63 1.38 -11.41 -14.64
N THR A 64 1.81 -11.90 -15.79
CA THR A 64 1.32 -13.14 -16.42
C THR A 64 2.37 -14.24 -16.32
N SER A 65 1.98 -15.49 -16.65
CA SER A 65 2.95 -16.59 -16.78
C SER A 65 4.00 -16.31 -17.84
N ALA A 66 3.63 -15.62 -18.93
CA ALA A 66 4.57 -15.20 -19.96
C ALA A 66 5.59 -14.20 -19.43
N PHE A 67 5.15 -13.16 -18.68
CA PHE A 67 6.05 -12.22 -18.02
C PHE A 67 6.97 -12.92 -17.01
N ALA A 68 6.41 -13.81 -16.20
CA ALA A 68 7.17 -14.55 -15.18
C ALA A 68 8.21 -15.52 -15.79
N SER A 69 8.06 -15.91 -17.04
CA SER A 69 9.01 -16.80 -17.77
C SER A 69 10.16 -16.05 -18.45
N LEU A 70 10.17 -14.71 -18.43
CA LEU A 70 11.23 -13.91 -19.05
C LEU A 70 12.59 -14.19 -18.40
N THR A 71 13.60 -14.42 -19.21
CA THR A 71 14.98 -14.48 -18.71
C THR A 71 15.42 -13.12 -18.16
N PRO A 72 16.43 -13.06 -17.27
CA PRO A 72 16.97 -11.79 -16.79
C PRO A 72 17.39 -10.86 -17.94
N ALA A 73 18.05 -11.39 -18.95
CA ALA A 73 18.47 -10.60 -20.13
C ALA A 73 17.26 -10.03 -20.88
N THR A 74 16.25 -10.86 -21.16
CA THR A 74 15.04 -10.42 -21.87
C THR A 74 14.28 -9.36 -21.08
N PHE A 75 14.16 -9.54 -19.74
CA PHE A 75 13.55 -8.54 -18.86
C PHE A 75 14.28 -7.20 -18.95
N VAL A 76 15.62 -7.19 -18.86
CA VAL A 76 16.41 -5.96 -18.95
C VAL A 76 16.24 -5.29 -20.30
N GLU A 77 16.31 -6.06 -21.40
CA GLU A 77 16.15 -5.50 -22.75
C GLU A 77 14.75 -4.87 -22.95
N GLN A 78 13.69 -5.56 -22.56
CA GLN A 78 12.33 -5.10 -22.85
C GLN A 78 11.83 -4.02 -21.87
N TYR A 79 12.13 -4.16 -20.59
CA TYR A 79 11.51 -3.35 -19.53
C TYR A 79 12.44 -2.30 -18.90
N ILE A 80 13.73 -2.32 -19.21
CA ILE A 80 14.67 -1.30 -18.74
C ILE A 80 15.21 -0.53 -19.94
N VAL A 81 15.88 -1.22 -20.86
CA VAL A 81 16.47 -0.60 -22.05
C VAL A 81 15.38 -0.14 -23.03
N GLY A 82 14.35 -0.98 -23.27
CA GLY A 82 13.21 -0.64 -24.12
C GLY A 82 12.41 0.57 -23.64
N LEU A 83 12.40 0.86 -22.34
CA LEU A 83 11.82 2.07 -21.76
C LEU A 83 12.81 3.24 -21.69
N ASN A 84 14.00 3.09 -22.25
CA ASN A 84 15.07 4.11 -22.26
C ASN A 84 15.47 4.61 -20.87
N ALA A 85 15.47 3.72 -19.86
CA ALA A 85 15.86 4.08 -18.51
C ALA A 85 17.35 4.45 -18.45
N GLN A 86 17.67 5.63 -17.92
CA GLN A 86 19.05 6.09 -17.74
C GLN A 86 19.60 5.68 -16.37
N THR A 87 18.73 5.51 -15.39
CA THR A 87 19.09 5.08 -14.04
C THR A 87 18.01 4.15 -13.47
N VAL A 88 18.40 2.99 -13.00
CA VAL A 88 17.54 2.02 -12.33
C VAL A 88 17.78 2.08 -10.84
N VAL A 89 16.73 2.32 -10.06
CA VAL A 89 16.78 2.35 -8.59
C VAL A 89 16.03 1.15 -8.04
N ALA A 90 16.73 0.28 -7.34
CA ALA A 90 16.15 -0.94 -6.78
C ALA A 90 16.61 -1.20 -5.34
N GLY A 91 15.82 -1.96 -4.59
CA GLY A 91 16.17 -2.38 -3.24
C GLY A 91 17.27 -3.45 -3.24
N PHE A 92 18.00 -3.55 -2.15
CA PHE A 92 19.11 -4.52 -1.99
C PHE A 92 18.69 -5.98 -2.21
N ASP A 93 17.42 -6.33 -1.99
CA ASP A 93 16.86 -7.67 -2.12
C ASP A 93 16.01 -7.86 -3.40
N TYR A 94 16.12 -6.93 -4.35
CA TYR A 94 15.43 -7.04 -5.62
C TYR A 94 16.00 -8.17 -6.48
N THR A 95 15.09 -8.97 -7.04
CA THR A 95 15.42 -10.04 -7.98
C THR A 95 14.57 -9.89 -9.25
N PHE A 96 15.09 -10.36 -10.39
CA PHE A 96 14.42 -10.26 -11.68
C PHE A 96 14.69 -11.49 -12.56
N GLY A 97 13.78 -11.76 -13.48
CA GLY A 97 13.84 -12.90 -14.39
C GLY A 97 13.37 -14.22 -13.78
N ASN A 98 13.16 -15.22 -14.65
CA ASN A 98 12.66 -16.55 -14.29
C ASN A 98 13.71 -17.42 -13.55
N GLN A 99 14.99 -17.18 -13.81
CA GLN A 99 16.11 -17.62 -13.00
C GLN A 99 16.59 -16.39 -12.22
N PRO A 100 16.22 -16.25 -10.93
CA PRO A 100 16.35 -14.98 -10.24
C PRO A 100 17.79 -14.46 -10.25
N ALA A 101 18.05 -13.42 -11.03
CA ALA A 101 19.24 -12.62 -10.92
C ALA A 101 19.05 -11.57 -9.81
N HIS A 102 20.09 -11.27 -9.08
CA HIS A 102 20.04 -10.28 -8.00
C HIS A 102 20.30 -8.86 -8.50
N VAL A 103 19.89 -7.86 -7.71
CA VAL A 103 20.06 -6.44 -8.08
C VAL A 103 21.48 -6.07 -8.46
N ILE A 104 22.50 -6.70 -7.89
CA ILE A 104 23.90 -6.46 -8.21
C ILE A 104 24.25 -6.88 -9.66
N ASP A 105 23.54 -7.87 -10.18
CA ASP A 105 23.76 -8.37 -11.54
C ASP A 105 23.23 -7.40 -12.62
N LEU A 106 22.38 -6.42 -12.23
CA LEU A 106 21.90 -5.39 -13.15
C LEU A 106 23.04 -4.66 -13.86
N ALA A 107 24.15 -4.42 -13.16
CA ALA A 107 25.33 -3.77 -13.75
C ALA A 107 25.92 -4.59 -14.91
N THR A 108 25.91 -5.91 -14.82
CA THR A 108 26.37 -6.81 -15.89
C THR A 108 25.42 -6.75 -17.10
N TYR A 109 24.11 -6.79 -16.87
CA TYR A 109 23.11 -6.69 -17.95
C TYR A 109 23.00 -5.29 -18.55
N ALA A 110 23.45 -4.26 -17.82
CA ALA A 110 23.39 -2.88 -18.30
C ALA A 110 24.27 -2.63 -19.54
N HIS A 111 25.42 -3.27 -19.66
CA HIS A 111 26.41 -3.00 -20.71
C HIS A 111 26.65 -1.49 -20.92
N ASN A 112 26.75 -0.73 -19.82
CA ASN A 112 26.91 0.73 -19.80
C ASN A 112 25.71 1.54 -20.38
N ARG A 113 24.55 0.94 -20.61
CA ARG A 113 23.36 1.64 -21.16
C ARG A 113 22.54 2.36 -20.11
N PHE A 114 22.67 2.00 -18.84
CA PHE A 114 22.05 2.66 -17.70
C PHE A 114 22.89 2.49 -16.43
N GLN A 115 22.65 3.36 -15.47
CA GLN A 115 23.25 3.26 -14.13
C GLN A 115 22.34 2.49 -13.16
N THR A 116 22.94 1.85 -12.16
CA THR A 116 22.18 1.15 -11.10
C THR A 116 22.45 1.81 -9.75
N LEU A 117 21.38 2.21 -9.06
CA LEU A 117 21.42 2.71 -7.68
C LEU A 117 20.75 1.69 -6.75
N ILE A 118 21.54 1.04 -5.93
CA ILE A 118 21.03 0.06 -4.95
C ILE A 118 20.70 0.78 -3.65
N VAL A 119 19.44 0.66 -3.19
CA VAL A 119 19.01 1.21 -1.91
C VAL A 119 19.19 0.16 -0.83
N SER A 120 19.89 0.54 0.22
CA SER A 120 20.14 -0.30 1.38
C SER A 120 18.84 -0.64 2.12
N ARG A 121 18.93 -1.61 3.01
CA ARG A 121 17.83 -2.07 3.85
C ARG A 121 17.40 -0.97 4.83
N GLU A 122 16.11 -0.68 4.85
CA GLU A 122 15.51 0.17 5.89
C GLU A 122 15.03 -0.73 7.05
N THR A 123 15.33 -0.28 8.27
CA THR A 123 14.98 -1.02 9.49
C THR A 123 14.31 -0.09 10.51
N ASP A 124 13.46 -0.69 11.34
CA ASP A 124 12.90 -0.09 12.52
C ASP A 124 13.18 -1.02 13.71
N ALA A 125 13.76 -0.48 14.80
CA ALA A 125 14.22 -1.28 15.95
C ALA A 125 15.05 -2.51 15.54
N ALA A 126 16.02 -2.36 14.60
CA ALA A 126 16.84 -3.39 13.98
C ALA A 126 16.08 -4.45 13.16
N LEU A 127 14.78 -4.35 13.02
CA LEU A 127 13.96 -5.25 12.20
C LEU A 127 13.66 -4.65 10.82
N LYS A 128 13.66 -5.49 9.79
CA LYS A 128 13.30 -5.07 8.42
C LYS A 128 11.86 -4.55 8.38
N ILE A 129 11.66 -3.37 7.79
CA ILE A 129 10.33 -2.91 7.39
C ILE A 129 9.91 -3.72 6.16
N SER A 130 8.81 -4.46 6.27
CA SER A 130 8.31 -5.31 5.18
C SER A 130 6.79 -5.43 5.22
N SER A 131 6.19 -5.71 4.05
CA SER A 131 4.75 -5.96 3.96
C SER A 131 4.29 -7.13 4.84
N SER A 132 5.11 -8.15 5.04
CA SER A 132 4.78 -9.26 5.94
C SER A 132 4.66 -8.80 7.39
N ARG A 133 5.64 -8.01 7.88
CA ARG A 133 5.60 -7.45 9.23
C ARG A 133 4.37 -6.54 9.42
N ILE A 134 4.06 -5.70 8.43
CA ILE A 134 2.87 -4.85 8.48
C ILE A 134 1.59 -5.68 8.52
N ARG A 135 1.49 -6.77 7.72
CA ARG A 135 0.32 -7.67 7.74
C ARG A 135 0.13 -8.32 9.10
N THR A 136 1.20 -8.75 9.76
CA THR A 136 1.13 -9.28 11.12
C THR A 136 0.57 -8.26 12.12
N LEU A 137 0.91 -6.97 11.99
CA LEU A 137 0.32 -5.92 12.83
C LEU A 137 -1.19 -5.77 12.60
N PHE A 138 -1.67 -5.92 11.37
CA PHE A 138 -3.11 -5.96 11.07
C PHE A 138 -3.81 -7.16 11.72
N GLU A 139 -3.14 -8.31 11.74
CA GLU A 139 -3.63 -9.53 12.38
C GLU A 139 -3.69 -9.44 13.92
N HIS A 140 -2.90 -8.54 14.49
CA HIS A 140 -2.92 -8.23 15.94
C HIS A 140 -3.71 -6.95 16.26
N GLY A 141 -4.20 -6.20 15.25
CA GLY A 141 -4.95 -4.97 15.45
C GLY A 141 -4.10 -3.74 15.80
N ASP A 142 -2.78 -3.86 15.77
CA ASP A 142 -1.85 -2.75 16.04
C ASP A 142 -1.70 -1.84 14.81
N LEU A 143 -2.75 -1.08 14.52
CA LEU A 143 -2.76 -0.16 13.39
C LEU A 143 -1.87 1.06 13.62
N GLN A 144 -1.62 1.44 14.87
CA GLN A 144 -0.73 2.55 15.16
C GLN A 144 0.71 2.25 14.70
N GLN A 145 1.23 1.08 15.08
CA GLN A 145 2.55 0.66 14.62
C GLN A 145 2.56 0.36 13.12
N ALA A 146 1.48 -0.20 12.57
CA ALA A 146 1.35 -0.41 11.12
C ALA A 146 1.47 0.90 10.34
N ASN A 147 0.78 1.96 10.77
CA ASN A 147 0.84 3.29 10.17
C ASN A 147 2.25 3.91 10.27
N GLN A 148 2.93 3.73 11.40
CA GLN A 148 4.33 4.16 11.55
C GLN A 148 5.26 3.48 10.54
N LEU A 149 5.13 2.16 10.37
CA LEU A 149 5.94 1.40 9.40
C LEU A 149 5.57 1.71 7.95
N LEU A 150 4.31 2.01 7.65
CA LEU A 150 3.86 2.47 6.34
C LEU A 150 4.40 3.87 6.02
N GLY A 151 4.59 4.71 7.03
CA GLY A 151 4.93 6.13 6.87
C GLY A 151 3.74 7.01 6.47
N TYR A 152 2.52 6.48 6.51
CA TYR A 152 1.26 7.18 6.29
C TYR A 152 0.11 6.45 7.00
N VAL A 153 -1.01 7.15 7.19
CA VAL A 153 -2.22 6.52 7.75
C VAL A 153 -2.84 5.59 6.72
N TYR A 154 -3.03 4.33 7.10
CA TYR A 154 -3.69 3.35 6.24
C TYR A 154 -5.12 3.79 5.91
N THR A 155 -5.49 3.69 4.65
CA THR A 155 -6.83 4.04 4.18
C THR A 155 -7.47 2.90 3.41
N THR A 156 -8.80 2.85 3.43
CA THR A 156 -9.60 1.98 2.55
C THR A 156 -10.72 2.78 1.91
N THR A 157 -11.13 2.38 0.72
CA THR A 157 -12.33 2.90 0.08
C THR A 157 -13.51 2.00 0.42
N ALA A 158 -14.67 2.59 0.70
CA ALA A 158 -15.88 1.86 1.00
C ALA A 158 -17.12 2.54 0.39
N THR A 159 -18.15 1.76 0.08
CA THR A 159 -19.47 2.25 -0.30
C THR A 159 -20.39 2.17 0.91
N VAL A 160 -21.13 3.25 1.17
CA VAL A 160 -22.11 3.29 2.26
C VAL A 160 -23.37 2.54 1.84
N LEU A 161 -23.69 1.47 2.57
CA LEU A 161 -24.89 0.68 2.34
C LEU A 161 -26.11 1.30 3.06
N PRO A 162 -27.35 0.98 2.62
CA PRO A 162 -28.55 1.38 3.33
C PRO A 162 -28.51 0.90 4.81
N GLY A 163 -28.81 1.80 5.74
CA GLY A 163 -28.74 1.53 7.17
C GLY A 163 -29.58 2.51 7.98
N SER A 164 -29.44 2.47 9.31
CA SER A 164 -30.08 3.41 10.24
C SER A 164 -29.32 4.75 10.32
N HIS A 165 -29.99 5.78 10.84
CA HIS A 165 -29.38 7.11 11.02
C HIS A 165 -28.18 7.15 11.99
N VAL A 166 -28.01 6.14 12.84
CA VAL A 166 -26.97 6.13 13.89
C VAL A 166 -25.82 5.19 13.52
N ALA A 167 -26.08 4.14 12.76
CA ALA A 167 -25.08 3.18 12.33
C ALA A 167 -25.33 2.80 10.88
N SER A 168 -24.35 3.06 10.03
CA SER A 168 -24.38 2.66 8.62
C SER A 168 -23.47 1.44 8.43
N GLU A 169 -23.88 0.56 7.53
CA GLU A 169 -23.03 -0.53 7.07
C GLU A 169 -22.18 -0.03 5.88
N LEU A 170 -20.91 -0.42 5.85
CA LEU A 170 -20.00 -0.07 4.78
C LEU A 170 -19.52 -1.34 4.09
N GLN A 171 -19.57 -1.33 2.76
CA GLN A 171 -18.93 -2.32 1.90
C GLN A 171 -17.53 -1.83 1.54
N VAL A 172 -16.49 -2.40 2.15
CA VAL A 172 -15.11 -2.07 1.83
C VAL A 172 -14.69 -2.73 0.52
N ASP A 173 -13.83 -2.04 -0.25
CA ASP A 173 -13.21 -2.59 -1.45
C ASP A 173 -12.60 -3.97 -1.14
N PRO A 174 -13.03 -5.04 -1.84
CA PRO A 174 -12.58 -6.41 -1.60
C PRO A 174 -11.05 -6.59 -1.71
N ALA A 175 -10.37 -5.72 -2.46
CA ALA A 175 -8.93 -5.72 -2.58
C ALA A 175 -8.21 -5.15 -1.36
N SER A 176 -8.91 -4.43 -0.47
CA SER A 176 -8.32 -3.81 0.72
C SER A 176 -8.17 -4.80 1.87
N ARG A 177 -7.07 -4.71 2.62
CA ARG A 177 -6.85 -5.49 3.83
C ARG A 177 -7.62 -4.87 4.99
N LEU A 178 -8.53 -5.62 5.62
CA LEU A 178 -9.12 -5.23 6.89
C LEU A 178 -8.24 -5.68 8.06
N PRO A 179 -8.22 -4.93 9.17
CA PRO A 179 -7.62 -5.40 10.42
C PRO A 179 -8.48 -6.50 11.06
N ILE A 180 -7.95 -7.13 12.11
CA ILE A 180 -8.70 -8.12 12.90
C ILE A 180 -10.01 -7.53 13.45
N ALA A 181 -10.98 -8.40 13.79
CA ALA A 181 -12.22 -7.99 14.45
C ALA A 181 -11.97 -7.12 15.68
N GLY A 182 -12.74 -6.05 15.83
CA GLY A 182 -12.60 -5.09 16.92
C GLY A 182 -13.18 -3.73 16.57
N GLN A 183 -13.05 -2.79 17.51
CA GLN A 183 -13.45 -1.40 17.33
C GLN A 183 -12.24 -0.50 17.09
N TYR A 184 -12.36 0.40 16.13
CA TYR A 184 -11.28 1.24 15.68
C TYR A 184 -11.69 2.70 15.61
N ASN A 185 -10.83 3.60 16.12
CA ASN A 185 -10.90 5.00 15.77
C ASN A 185 -10.53 5.17 14.30
N ALA A 186 -11.33 5.92 13.58
CA ALA A 186 -11.12 6.22 12.18
C ALA A 186 -11.51 7.67 11.86
N ARG A 187 -11.13 8.12 10.68
CA ARG A 187 -11.71 9.29 10.04
C ARG A 187 -12.36 8.85 8.73
N LEU A 188 -13.51 9.40 8.44
CA LEU A 188 -14.23 9.20 7.20
C LEU A 188 -14.13 10.46 6.35
N LYS A 189 -13.71 10.34 5.09
CA LYS A 189 -13.73 11.44 4.12
C LYS A 189 -14.93 11.31 3.20
N PHE A 190 -15.77 12.34 3.20
CA PHE A 190 -16.92 12.47 2.30
C PHE A 190 -17.01 13.90 1.81
N ALA A 191 -17.32 14.11 0.55
CA ALA A 191 -17.43 15.43 -0.10
C ALA A 191 -16.23 16.36 0.19
N GLY A 192 -15.02 15.80 0.24
CA GLY A 192 -13.78 16.55 0.50
C GLY A 192 -13.46 16.82 1.98
N GLN A 193 -14.38 16.57 2.90
CA GLN A 193 -14.22 16.82 4.34
C GLN A 193 -13.97 15.54 5.14
N TRP A 194 -13.24 15.68 6.26
CA TRP A 194 -12.94 14.59 7.17
C TRP A 194 -13.80 14.68 8.44
N TYR A 195 -14.46 13.57 8.78
CA TYR A 195 -15.32 13.40 9.95
C TYR A 195 -14.72 12.34 10.89
N ARG A 196 -14.93 12.48 12.19
CA ARG A 196 -14.58 11.44 13.15
C ARG A 196 -15.56 10.29 13.03
N ALA A 197 -15.04 9.07 13.15
CA ALA A 197 -15.84 7.87 13.05
C ALA A 197 -15.26 6.75 13.93
N THR A 198 -16.13 5.87 14.38
CA THR A 198 -15.77 4.58 14.94
C THR A 198 -16.18 3.50 13.96
N ILE A 199 -15.26 2.60 13.67
CA ILE A 199 -15.48 1.46 12.79
C ILE A 199 -15.47 0.19 13.62
N THR A 200 -16.49 -0.64 13.45
CA THR A 200 -16.52 -1.98 14.02
C THR A 200 -16.30 -3.00 12.91
N VAL A 201 -15.22 -3.76 13.02
CA VAL A 201 -14.92 -4.91 12.16
C VAL A 201 -15.51 -6.15 12.84
N PRO A 202 -16.49 -6.85 12.23
CA PRO A 202 -17.08 -8.03 12.81
C PRO A 202 -16.13 -9.22 12.78
N ARG A 203 -16.36 -10.22 13.66
CA ARG A 203 -15.54 -11.45 13.70
C ARG A 203 -15.60 -12.27 12.40
N ILE A 204 -16.74 -12.21 11.71
CA ILE A 204 -16.96 -12.85 10.41
C ILE A 204 -17.21 -11.72 9.41
N HIS A 205 -16.30 -11.52 8.47
CA HIS A 205 -16.33 -10.44 7.47
C HIS A 205 -15.91 -10.95 6.08
N THR A 206 -16.41 -12.12 5.72
CA THR A 206 -16.10 -12.75 4.43
C THR A 206 -16.50 -11.91 3.22
N ASP A 207 -17.45 -11.02 3.40
CA ASP A 207 -17.97 -10.08 2.41
C ASP A 207 -17.40 -8.65 2.55
N GLN A 208 -16.39 -8.43 3.40
CA GLN A 208 -15.77 -7.12 3.64
C GLN A 208 -16.74 -6.05 4.16
N ARG A 209 -17.79 -6.45 4.87
CA ARG A 209 -18.73 -5.52 5.51
C ARG A 209 -18.28 -5.15 6.91
N ILE A 210 -18.38 -3.86 7.21
CA ILE A 210 -18.02 -3.25 8.49
C ILE A 210 -19.11 -2.29 8.93
N GLN A 211 -19.16 -1.94 10.20
CA GLN A 211 -20.13 -0.98 10.73
C GLN A 211 -19.45 0.36 10.98
N LEU A 212 -20.12 1.43 10.57
CA LEU A 212 -19.76 2.82 10.82
C LEU A 212 -20.65 3.38 11.93
N THR A 213 -20.06 3.98 12.95
CA THR A 213 -20.76 4.81 13.94
C THR A 213 -20.13 6.21 13.92
N SER A 214 -20.96 7.23 13.69
CA SER A 214 -20.51 8.62 13.74
C SER A 214 -21.71 9.53 13.97
N SER A 215 -21.53 10.55 14.80
CA SER A 215 -22.49 11.66 14.99
C SER A 215 -22.16 12.87 14.13
N GLU A 216 -21.01 12.89 13.46
CA GLU A 216 -20.51 14.04 12.71
C GLU A 216 -20.77 13.90 11.20
N VAL A 217 -20.94 12.67 10.70
CA VAL A 217 -21.13 12.43 9.26
C VAL A 217 -22.52 12.88 8.83
N PRO A 218 -22.65 13.74 7.80
CA PRO A 218 -23.94 14.15 7.28
C PRO A 218 -24.78 12.95 6.79
N GLN A 219 -26.07 13.00 7.00
CA GLN A 219 -27.00 11.96 6.56
C GLN A 219 -28.06 12.55 5.62
N PRO A 220 -28.59 11.79 4.64
CA PRO A 220 -28.18 10.43 4.24
C PRO A 220 -27.00 10.45 3.25
N ILE A 221 -26.08 9.49 3.36
CA ILE A 221 -24.96 9.30 2.41
C ILE A 221 -24.98 7.91 1.75
N PHE A 222 -26.16 7.31 1.61
CA PHE A 222 -26.32 5.97 1.03
C PHE A 222 -25.90 5.93 -0.43
N GLY A 223 -25.18 4.88 -0.81
CA GLY A 223 -24.65 4.71 -2.16
C GLY A 223 -23.37 5.49 -2.45
N GLU A 224 -22.97 6.39 -1.55
CA GLU A 224 -21.77 7.20 -1.72
C GLU A 224 -20.51 6.42 -1.44
N THR A 225 -19.46 6.79 -2.14
CA THR A 225 -18.11 6.27 -1.90
C THR A 225 -17.37 7.16 -0.90
N VAL A 226 -16.84 6.55 0.13
CA VAL A 226 -16.09 7.22 1.20
C VAL A 226 -14.69 6.66 1.33
N ILE A 227 -13.77 7.45 1.90
CA ILE A 227 -12.43 6.98 2.28
C ILE A 227 -12.38 6.89 3.80
N LEU A 228 -11.95 5.75 4.30
CA LEU A 228 -11.71 5.52 5.72
C LEU A 228 -10.21 5.60 6.00
N ALA A 229 -9.79 6.44 6.92
CA ALA A 229 -8.45 6.49 7.47
C ALA A 229 -8.45 5.80 8.84
N TRP A 230 -7.71 4.71 8.97
CA TRP A 230 -7.66 3.85 10.14
C TRP A 230 -6.59 4.33 11.11
N LEU A 231 -6.95 4.66 12.35
CA LEU A 231 -6.03 5.28 13.31
C LEU A 231 -5.47 4.26 14.31
N ASN A 232 -6.30 3.80 15.22
CA ASN A 232 -5.92 2.86 16.29
C ASN A 232 -7.08 1.98 16.72
N ASN A 233 -6.74 0.85 17.33
CA ASN A 233 -7.69 -0.07 17.92
C ASN A 233 -8.14 0.46 19.28
N LEU A 234 -9.45 0.56 19.52
CA LEU A 234 -10.02 1.03 20.79
C LEU A 234 -9.90 -0.03 21.88
N ASP A 235 -10.03 -1.31 21.51
CA ASP A 235 -9.95 -2.43 22.47
C ASP A 235 -8.54 -2.57 23.06
N GLN A 236 -7.51 -2.00 22.41
CA GLN A 236 -6.13 -1.99 22.89
C GLN A 236 -5.71 -0.68 23.57
N ALA A 237 -6.45 0.41 23.33
CA ALA A 237 -6.12 1.74 23.87
C ALA A 237 -6.26 1.80 25.41
N GLU A 238 -7.08 0.93 26.01
CA GLU A 238 -7.20 0.81 27.47
C GLU A 238 -5.95 0.22 28.14
N GLN A 239 -5.00 -0.33 27.37
CA GLN A 239 -3.80 -0.99 27.91
C GLN A 239 -2.52 -0.14 27.84
N LEU A 240 -2.57 1.07 27.28
CA LEU A 240 -1.38 1.94 27.13
C LEU A 240 -1.49 3.19 28.05
N PRO A 241 -0.39 3.58 28.71
CA PRO A 241 -0.37 4.82 29.50
C PRO A 241 -0.47 6.06 28.57
N VAL A 242 -1.20 7.07 29.02
CA VAL A 242 -1.65 8.29 28.30
C VAL A 242 -0.52 9.20 27.74
N SER A 243 0.73 8.81 27.75
CA SER A 243 1.88 9.71 27.51
C SER A 243 2.47 9.76 26.09
N SER A 244 1.83 9.18 25.06
CA SER A 244 2.43 9.10 23.70
C SER A 244 1.59 9.64 22.53
N LEU A 245 0.63 10.52 22.78
CA LEU A 245 -0.08 11.19 21.68
C LEU A 245 0.74 12.38 21.15
N GLY A 246 1.72 12.07 20.31
CA GLY A 246 2.41 13.06 19.50
C GLY A 246 1.48 13.67 18.46
N ALA A 247 1.53 14.99 18.31
CA ALA A 247 0.74 15.76 17.37
C ALA A 247 0.96 15.30 15.93
N TYR A 248 -0.13 14.95 15.23
CA TYR A 248 -0.12 14.67 13.80
C TYR A 248 -0.07 15.98 13.01
N PRO A 249 0.73 16.07 11.93
CA PRO A 249 0.75 17.27 11.12
C PRO A 249 -0.59 17.45 10.39
N THR A 250 -1.22 18.58 10.66
CA THR A 250 -2.32 19.11 9.86
C THR A 250 -1.74 19.67 8.56
N ARG A 251 -1.86 18.95 7.45
CA ARG A 251 -1.92 19.53 6.09
C ARG A 251 -2.54 18.52 5.13
#